data_639cefe05557c84cd1c0ec0c28003b6f
#
_entry.id   639cefe05557c84cd1c0ec0c28003b6f
#
_cell.length_a   1.000
_cell.length_b   1.000
_cell.length_c   1.000
_cell.angle_alpha   90.00
_cell.angle_beta   90.00
_cell.angle_gamma   90.00
#
_symmetry.space_group_name_H-M   'P 1'
#
loop_
_entity.id
_entity.type
_entity.pdbx_description
1 polymer ?
#
loop_
_entity_poly.entity_id
_entity_poly.type
_entity_poly.pdbx_seq_one_letter_code
_entity_poly.pdbx_strand_id
1 'polypeptide(L)'
;MSDDIDKMFEDLDVYYPGSKRKRKEKVVKAPEVEPDAAWDIKPIKKTLPNGKEVEMFTIGALAAALGRPVITIRTWIKEGHLPASPYRLPAKKNKNGEDHQGLRLYSRAMVEKVIELFHSAGLLHIKRVEWSVHRQLSNEIAEAWTQIRADETKTN
;
A
#
# COMPACT_ATOMS: atom_id res chain seq x y z
N MET A 1 -46.02 4.28 23.04
CA MET A 1 -45.42 2.96 22.80
C MET A 1 -44.01 3.01 22.24
N SER A 2 -43.64 4.06 21.52
CA SER A 2 -42.25 4.29 21.10
C SER A 2 -41.28 4.60 22.26
N ASP A 3 -41.79 5.15 23.38
CA ASP A 3 -40.97 5.52 24.53
C ASP A 3 -40.41 4.32 25.30
N ASP A 4 -41.12 3.18 25.30
CA ASP A 4 -40.63 1.96 25.96
C ASP A 4 -39.50 1.31 25.21
N ILE A 5 -39.49 1.42 23.89
CA ILE A 5 -38.42 0.91 23.02
C ILE A 5 -37.17 1.75 23.20
N ASP A 6 -37.29 3.06 23.25
CA ASP A 6 -36.17 3.99 23.47
C ASP A 6 -35.53 3.79 24.84
N LYS A 7 -36.34 3.53 25.87
CA LYS A 7 -35.79 3.19 27.21
C LYS A 7 -35.06 1.85 27.25
N MET A 8 -35.51 0.86 26.49
CA MET A 8 -34.77 -0.41 26.36
C MET A 8 -33.42 -0.21 25.70
N PHE A 9 -33.32 0.67 24.73
CA PHE A 9 -32.07 1.01 24.08
C PHE A 9 -31.12 1.83 24.98
N GLU A 10 -31.68 2.70 25.82
CA GLU A 10 -30.88 3.43 26.81
C GLU A 10 -30.26 2.50 27.85
N ASP A 11 -31.02 1.50 28.32
CA ASP A 11 -30.51 0.50 29.25
C ASP A 11 -29.41 -0.38 28.64
N LEU A 12 -29.51 -0.70 27.35
CA LEU A 12 -28.48 -1.42 26.62
C LEU A 12 -27.19 -0.61 26.50
N ASP A 13 -27.27 0.70 26.39
CA ASP A 13 -26.13 1.58 26.35
C ASP A 13 -25.35 1.62 27.69
N VAL A 14 -26.02 1.39 28.79
CA VAL A 14 -25.38 1.27 30.13
C VAL A 14 -24.59 -0.04 30.24
N TYR A 15 -25.09 -1.14 29.65
CA TYR A 15 -24.42 -2.44 29.66
C TYR A 15 -23.26 -2.55 28.69
N TYR A 16 -23.29 -1.76 27.61
CA TYR A 16 -22.24 -1.80 26.56
C TYR A 16 -21.70 -0.40 26.23
N PRO A 17 -21.11 0.31 27.19
CA PRO A 17 -20.67 1.68 26.97
C PRO A 17 -19.54 1.81 25.95
N GLY A 18 -18.83 0.71 25.64
CA GLY A 18 -17.75 0.71 24.66
C GLY A 18 -18.19 0.59 23.21
N SER A 19 -19.43 0.17 22.95
CA SER A 19 -19.89 -0.09 21.58
C SER A 19 -20.16 1.18 20.76
N LYS A 20 -20.56 2.25 21.40
CA LYS A 20 -20.80 3.56 20.74
C LYS A 20 -19.51 4.27 20.34
N ARG A 21 -18.44 4.15 21.13
CA ARG A 21 -17.17 4.82 20.85
C ARG A 21 -16.50 4.29 19.61
N LYS A 22 -16.55 3.00 19.39
CA LYS A 22 -15.94 2.36 18.22
C LYS A 22 -16.62 2.69 16.89
N ARG A 23 -17.92 2.97 16.92
CA ARG A 23 -18.66 3.34 15.70
C ARG A 23 -18.39 4.77 15.22
N LYS A 24 -18.16 5.70 16.14
CA LYS A 24 -17.87 7.09 15.77
C LYS A 24 -16.48 7.25 15.17
N GLU A 25 -15.52 6.47 15.60
CA GLU A 25 -14.16 6.49 15.07
C GLU A 25 -14.06 5.91 13.66
N LYS A 26 -14.94 4.98 13.30
CA LYS A 26 -14.98 4.36 11.96
C LYS A 26 -15.60 5.26 10.87
N VAL A 27 -16.24 6.34 11.25
CA VAL A 27 -16.85 7.29 10.31
C VAL A 27 -15.84 8.35 9.86
N VAL A 28 -14.65 8.37 10.43
CA VAL A 28 -13.56 9.21 9.94
C VAL A 28 -13.24 8.73 8.53
N LYS A 29 -13.55 9.57 7.55
CA LYS A 29 -13.21 9.30 6.15
C LYS A 29 -11.75 8.91 6.04
N ALA A 30 -11.48 7.79 5.36
CA ALA A 30 -10.12 7.49 4.95
C ALA A 30 -9.55 8.75 4.27
N PRO A 31 -8.35 9.20 4.66
CA PRO A 31 -7.79 10.40 4.04
C PRO A 31 -7.76 10.20 2.53
N GLU A 32 -8.38 11.13 1.81
CA GLU A 32 -8.24 11.16 0.36
C GLU A 32 -6.78 11.40 0.06
N VAL A 33 -6.13 10.39 -0.48
CA VAL A 33 -4.74 10.49 -0.86
C VAL A 33 -4.70 11.24 -2.19
N GLU A 34 -4.25 12.48 -2.16
CA GLU A 34 -4.06 13.25 -3.38
C GLU A 34 -2.89 12.64 -4.17
N PRO A 35 -3.04 12.46 -5.50
CA PRO A 35 -1.97 11.90 -6.33
C PRO A 35 -0.66 12.70 -6.28
N ASP A 36 -0.77 13.99 -5.99
CA ASP A 36 0.37 14.90 -5.90
C ASP A 36 0.97 14.99 -4.49
N ALA A 37 0.43 14.24 -3.54
CA ALA A 37 0.98 14.20 -2.18
C ALA A 37 2.39 13.60 -2.20
N ALA A 38 3.30 14.19 -1.44
CA ALA A 38 4.66 13.68 -1.32
C ALA A 38 4.64 12.26 -0.73
N TRP A 39 5.06 11.30 -1.52
CA TRP A 39 5.12 9.89 -1.12
C TRP A 39 6.46 9.50 -0.49
N ASP A 40 7.49 10.29 -0.72
CA ASP A 40 8.88 10.01 -0.35
C ASP A 40 9.31 10.61 1.00
N ILE A 41 8.35 10.81 1.90
CA ILE A 41 8.58 11.48 3.20
C ILE A 41 9.45 10.61 4.13
N LYS A 42 9.31 9.29 4.08
CA LYS A 42 9.98 8.36 4.99
C LYS A 42 10.75 7.28 4.22
N PRO A 43 11.91 7.63 3.62
CA PRO A 43 12.71 6.62 2.96
C PRO A 43 13.38 5.69 3.97
N ILE A 44 13.47 4.41 3.61
CA ILE A 44 14.19 3.40 4.38
C ILE A 44 15.47 3.09 3.61
N LYS A 45 16.61 3.38 4.19
CA LYS A 45 17.89 3.06 3.57
C LYS A 45 18.21 1.59 3.77
N LYS A 46 18.46 0.89 2.68
CA LYS A 46 18.82 -0.51 2.68
C LYS A 46 20.10 -0.72 1.90
N THR A 47 21.05 -1.42 2.52
CA THR A 47 22.28 -1.82 1.85
C THR A 47 22.06 -3.14 1.12
N LEU A 48 22.30 -3.14 -0.18
CA LEU A 48 22.18 -4.32 -1.01
C LEU A 48 23.44 -5.22 -0.87
N PRO A 49 23.36 -6.50 -1.26
CA PRO A 49 24.51 -7.40 -1.20
C PRO A 49 25.76 -6.91 -1.95
N ASN A 50 25.57 -6.06 -2.96
CA ASN A 50 26.68 -5.43 -3.71
C ASN A 50 27.31 -4.24 -2.99
N GLY A 51 26.87 -3.89 -1.79
CA GLY A 51 27.36 -2.76 -1.00
C GLY A 51 26.71 -1.41 -1.32
N LYS A 52 25.84 -1.34 -2.32
CA LYS A 52 25.11 -0.09 -2.64
C LYS A 52 24.03 0.17 -1.61
N GLU A 53 23.92 1.43 -1.17
CA GLU A 53 22.82 1.88 -0.33
C GLU A 53 21.71 2.47 -1.21
N VAL A 54 20.52 1.92 -1.09
CA VAL A 54 19.35 2.32 -1.89
C VAL A 54 18.23 2.76 -0.97
N GLU A 55 17.58 3.87 -1.32
CA GLU A 55 16.37 4.31 -0.63
C GLU A 55 15.19 3.43 -1.02
N MET A 56 14.55 2.85 -0.03
CA MET A 56 13.40 1.98 -0.20
C MET A 56 12.16 2.63 0.43
N PHE A 57 11.00 2.24 -0.06
CA PHE A 57 9.72 2.76 0.41
C PHE A 57 8.75 1.61 0.67
N THR A 58 7.81 1.84 1.57
CA THR A 58 6.79 0.84 1.92
C THR A 58 5.65 0.83 0.88
N ILE A 59 4.78 -0.18 1.00
CA ILE A 59 3.57 -0.25 0.17
C ILE A 59 2.65 0.97 0.41
N GLY A 60 2.67 1.54 1.62
CA GLY A 60 1.95 2.78 1.92
C GLY A 60 2.45 3.96 1.08
N ALA A 61 3.76 4.07 0.89
CA ALA A 61 4.35 5.09 0.03
C ALA A 61 3.96 4.87 -1.44
N LEU A 62 3.99 3.63 -1.92
CA LEU A 62 3.55 3.29 -3.27
C LEU A 62 2.08 3.65 -3.48
N ALA A 63 1.23 3.34 -2.52
CA ALA A 63 -0.19 3.69 -2.56
C ALA A 63 -0.39 5.21 -2.62
N ALA A 64 0.34 5.96 -1.80
CA ALA A 64 0.32 7.43 -1.82
C ALA A 64 0.77 7.98 -3.18
N ALA A 65 1.82 7.41 -3.75
CA ALA A 65 2.35 7.81 -5.06
C ALA A 65 1.32 7.64 -6.18
N LEU A 66 0.52 6.59 -6.12
CA LEU A 66 -0.53 6.29 -7.10
C LEU A 66 -1.88 6.93 -6.74
N GLY A 67 -1.98 7.59 -5.59
CA GLY A 67 -3.23 8.18 -5.13
C GLY A 67 -4.32 7.15 -4.84
N ARG A 68 -3.93 5.97 -4.34
CA ARG A 68 -4.82 4.83 -4.11
C ARG A 68 -4.73 4.31 -2.68
N PRO A 69 -5.80 3.70 -2.14
CA PRO A 69 -5.71 3.02 -0.84
C PRO A 69 -4.73 1.83 -0.89
N VAL A 70 -4.09 1.55 0.24
CA VAL A 70 -3.16 0.41 0.37
C VAL A 70 -3.85 -0.91 0.04
N ILE A 71 -5.11 -1.07 0.42
CA ILE A 71 -5.87 -2.29 0.13
C ILE A 71 -6.00 -2.54 -1.38
N THR A 72 -6.16 -1.49 -2.15
CA THR A 72 -6.23 -1.57 -3.62
C THR A 72 -4.91 -2.06 -4.19
N ILE A 73 -3.78 -1.53 -3.73
CA ILE A 73 -2.45 -1.95 -4.18
C ILE A 73 -2.19 -3.41 -3.82
N ARG A 74 -2.55 -3.83 -2.60
CA ARG A 74 -2.42 -5.25 -2.19
C ARG A 74 -3.25 -6.18 -3.06
N THR A 75 -4.47 -5.77 -3.40
CA THR A 75 -5.34 -6.53 -4.29
C THR A 75 -4.73 -6.68 -5.68
N TRP A 76 -4.18 -5.61 -6.22
CA TRP A 76 -3.51 -5.64 -7.53
C TRP A 76 -2.29 -6.56 -7.54
N ILE A 77 -1.51 -6.57 -6.47
CA ILE A 77 -0.36 -7.49 -6.34
C ILE A 77 -0.85 -8.93 -6.26
N LYS A 78 -1.90 -9.19 -5.47
CA LYS A 78 -2.50 -10.52 -5.32
C LYS A 78 -3.06 -11.05 -6.63
N GLU A 79 -3.70 -10.19 -7.42
CA GLU A 79 -4.27 -10.55 -8.72
C GLU A 79 -3.25 -10.61 -9.85
N GLY A 80 -2.01 -10.21 -9.60
CA GLY A 80 -0.93 -10.26 -10.57
C GLY A 80 -0.84 -9.05 -11.50
N HIS A 81 -1.61 -7.98 -11.22
CA HIS A 81 -1.55 -6.75 -12.01
C HIS A 81 -0.30 -5.93 -11.75
N LEU A 82 0.17 -5.94 -10.50
CA LEU A 82 1.46 -5.39 -10.12
C LEU A 82 2.40 -6.51 -9.69
N PRO A 83 3.68 -6.47 -10.08
CA PRO A 83 4.62 -7.47 -9.64
C PRO A 83 4.92 -7.32 -8.14
N ALA A 84 5.18 -8.43 -7.48
CA ALA A 84 5.64 -8.41 -6.09
C ALA A 84 7.08 -7.90 -6.04
N SER A 85 7.36 -7.00 -5.09
CA SER A 85 8.74 -6.51 -4.92
C SER A 85 9.65 -7.64 -4.47
N PRO A 86 10.87 -7.72 -5.03
CA PRO A 86 11.89 -8.67 -4.58
C PRO A 86 12.52 -8.27 -3.25
N TYR A 87 12.36 -7.02 -2.83
CA TYR A 87 12.97 -6.51 -1.61
C TYR A 87 12.03 -6.64 -0.42
N ARG A 88 12.55 -7.08 0.71
CA ARG A 88 11.82 -7.21 1.97
C ARG A 88 12.71 -6.83 3.13
N LEU A 89 12.11 -6.31 4.20
CA LEU A 89 12.79 -6.20 5.49
C LEU A 89 13.01 -7.61 6.07
N PRO A 90 14.02 -7.79 6.91
CA PRO A 90 14.24 -9.08 7.59
C PRO A 90 13.01 -9.50 8.39
N ALA A 91 12.74 -10.80 8.43
CA ALA A 91 11.67 -11.35 9.23
C ALA A 91 11.90 -11.05 10.71
N LYS A 92 10.84 -10.66 11.41
CA LYS A 92 10.88 -10.44 12.86
C LYS A 92 9.94 -11.43 13.52
N LYS A 93 10.35 -11.94 14.68
CA LYS A 93 9.46 -12.75 15.51
C LYS A 93 8.46 -11.87 16.21
N ASN A 94 7.19 -12.31 16.19
CA ASN A 94 6.15 -11.67 16.98
C ASN A 94 6.28 -12.00 18.48
N LYS A 95 5.43 -11.34 19.29
CA LYS A 95 5.35 -11.64 20.72
C LYS A 95 5.03 -13.10 21.04
N ASN A 96 4.41 -13.81 20.08
CA ASN A 96 4.04 -15.23 20.21
C ASN A 96 5.12 -16.18 19.71
N GLY A 97 6.27 -15.66 19.26
CA GLY A 97 7.37 -16.48 18.73
C GLY A 97 7.21 -16.94 17.28
N GLU A 98 6.15 -16.51 16.60
CA GLU A 98 5.92 -16.82 15.19
C GLU A 98 6.73 -15.87 14.30
N ASP A 99 7.26 -16.42 13.20
CA ASP A 99 8.02 -15.64 12.24
C ASP A 99 7.06 -14.81 11.37
N HIS A 100 7.16 -13.48 11.48
CA HIS A 100 6.51 -12.57 10.55
C HIS A 100 7.44 -12.25 9.39
N GLN A 101 6.95 -12.47 8.18
CA GLN A 101 7.66 -11.99 6.99
C GLN A 101 7.76 -10.46 7.06
N GLY A 102 8.96 -9.94 6.79
CA GLY A 102 9.19 -8.51 6.76
C GLY A 102 8.36 -7.79 5.70
N LEU A 103 8.14 -6.50 5.89
CA LEU A 103 7.43 -5.67 4.93
C LEU A 103 8.13 -5.67 3.58
N ARG A 104 7.35 -5.72 2.51
CA ARG A 104 7.88 -5.52 1.16
C ARG A 104 8.32 -4.08 0.99
N LEU A 105 9.45 -3.91 0.33
CA LEU A 105 10.03 -2.61 0.04
C LEU A 105 10.13 -2.39 -1.45
N TYR A 106 9.99 -1.14 -1.85
CA TYR A 106 10.07 -0.72 -3.26
C TYR A 106 11.16 0.36 -3.36
N SER A 107 12.08 0.21 -4.29
CA SER A 107 13.11 1.24 -4.49
C SER A 107 12.49 2.51 -5.07
N ARG A 108 13.17 3.64 -4.90
CA ARG A 108 12.74 4.92 -5.49
C ARG A 108 12.52 4.79 -7.00
N ALA A 109 13.44 4.16 -7.70
CA ALA A 109 13.34 3.97 -9.15
C ALA A 109 12.09 3.15 -9.53
N MET A 110 11.75 2.13 -8.75
CA MET A 110 10.55 1.32 -8.96
C MET A 110 9.27 2.15 -8.82
N VAL A 111 9.17 2.96 -7.77
CA VAL A 111 8.00 3.80 -7.52
C VAL A 111 7.88 4.89 -8.60
N GLU A 112 8.97 5.57 -8.92
CA GLU A 112 8.99 6.60 -9.96
C GLU A 112 8.57 6.03 -11.33
N LYS A 113 9.03 4.83 -11.66
CA LYS A 113 8.68 4.19 -12.93
C LYS A 113 7.19 3.84 -13.02
N VAL A 114 6.60 3.36 -11.95
CA VAL A 114 5.16 3.08 -11.90
C VAL A 114 4.35 4.37 -12.06
N ILE A 115 4.77 5.44 -11.39
CA ILE A 115 4.12 6.75 -11.54
C ILE A 115 4.17 7.21 -13.00
N GLU A 116 5.34 7.12 -13.63
CA GLU A 116 5.54 7.48 -15.04
C GLU A 116 4.63 6.68 -15.96
N LEU A 117 4.58 5.37 -15.80
CA LEU A 117 3.76 4.48 -16.62
C LEU A 117 2.26 4.72 -16.42
N PHE A 118 1.83 4.95 -15.18
CA PHE A 118 0.43 5.28 -14.88
C PHE A 118 0.06 6.65 -15.46
N HIS A 119 0.94 7.61 -15.37
CA HIS A 119 0.72 8.93 -15.97
C HIS A 119 0.58 8.83 -17.49
N SER A 120 1.46 8.10 -18.15
CA SER A 120 1.43 7.89 -19.60
C SER A 120 0.17 7.18 -20.06
N ALA A 121 -0.35 6.26 -19.25
CA ALA A 121 -1.60 5.56 -19.52
C ALA A 121 -2.86 6.35 -19.13
N GLY A 122 -2.70 7.51 -18.49
CA GLY A 122 -3.81 8.34 -18.00
C GLY A 122 -4.55 7.76 -16.81
N LEU A 123 -3.90 6.91 -16.01
CA LEU A 123 -4.56 6.19 -14.91
C LEU A 123 -4.41 6.84 -13.54
N LEU A 124 -3.58 7.86 -13.38
CA LEU A 124 -3.32 8.50 -12.06
C LEU A 124 -4.58 9.13 -11.45
N HIS A 125 -5.43 9.72 -12.27
CA HIS A 125 -6.60 10.46 -11.82
C HIS A 125 -7.92 9.71 -12.01
N ILE A 126 -7.87 8.45 -12.40
CA ILE A 126 -9.05 7.61 -12.60
C ILE A 126 -9.39 6.85 -11.32
N LYS A 127 -10.67 6.84 -10.94
CA LYS A 127 -11.12 6.16 -9.72
C LYS A 127 -10.96 4.65 -9.79
N ARG A 128 -11.19 4.05 -10.95
CA ARG A 128 -11.16 2.60 -11.14
C ARG A 128 -10.35 2.24 -12.38
N VAL A 129 -9.42 1.32 -12.21
CA VAL A 129 -8.59 0.81 -13.31
C VAL A 129 -9.15 -0.53 -13.77
N GLU A 130 -9.43 -0.66 -15.07
CA GLU A 130 -9.81 -1.92 -15.68
C GLU A 130 -8.57 -2.61 -16.25
N TRP A 131 -8.01 -3.54 -15.50
CA TRP A 131 -6.80 -4.23 -15.88
C TRP A 131 -6.95 -5.12 -17.09
N SER A 132 -8.17 -5.55 -17.42
CA SER A 132 -8.45 -6.31 -18.65
C SER A 132 -8.04 -5.54 -19.91
N VAL A 133 -8.16 -4.21 -19.88
CA VAL A 133 -7.76 -3.32 -20.98
C VAL A 133 -6.28 -2.94 -20.90
N HIS A 134 -5.69 -2.99 -19.70
CA HIS A 134 -4.33 -2.51 -19.43
C HIS A 134 -3.32 -3.64 -19.15
N ARG A 135 -3.49 -4.80 -19.76
CA ARG A 135 -2.58 -5.94 -19.60
C ARG A 135 -1.15 -5.62 -20.03
N GLN A 136 -1.01 -4.82 -21.07
CA GLN A 136 0.30 -4.40 -21.55
C GLN A 136 1.01 -3.54 -20.49
N LEU A 137 0.28 -2.65 -19.82
CA LEU A 137 0.81 -1.83 -18.73
C LEU A 137 1.36 -2.69 -17.60
N SER A 138 0.62 -3.74 -17.20
CA SER A 138 1.08 -4.69 -16.19
C SER A 138 2.40 -5.36 -16.60
N ASN A 139 2.52 -5.78 -17.84
CA ASN A 139 3.74 -6.38 -18.38
C ASN A 139 4.90 -5.37 -18.42
N GLU A 140 4.63 -4.14 -18.81
CA GLU A 140 5.65 -3.07 -18.84
C GLU A 140 6.18 -2.77 -17.44
N ILE A 141 5.32 -2.74 -16.42
CA ILE A 141 5.73 -2.55 -15.04
C ILE A 141 6.62 -3.71 -14.58
N ALA A 142 6.23 -4.95 -14.87
CA ALA A 142 6.99 -6.13 -14.50
C ALA A 142 8.37 -6.14 -15.15
N GLU A 143 8.46 -5.85 -16.42
CA GLU A 143 9.72 -5.76 -17.16
C GLU A 143 10.61 -4.63 -16.63
N ALA A 144 10.02 -3.45 -16.40
CA ALA A 144 10.74 -2.29 -15.90
C ALA A 144 11.32 -2.56 -14.51
N TRP A 145 10.55 -3.18 -13.63
CA TRP A 145 11.01 -3.51 -12.28
C TRP A 145 12.10 -4.58 -12.28
N THR A 146 11.99 -5.56 -13.17
CA THR A 146 13.04 -6.58 -13.36
C THR A 146 14.34 -5.92 -13.80
N GLN A 147 14.27 -4.99 -14.76
CA GLN A 147 15.44 -4.26 -15.23
C GLN A 147 16.05 -3.36 -14.14
N ILE A 148 15.21 -2.64 -13.40
CA ILE A 148 15.64 -1.79 -12.29
C ILE A 148 16.35 -2.62 -11.23
N ARG A 149 15.81 -3.77 -10.87
CA ARG A 149 16.44 -4.69 -9.92
C ARG A 149 17.80 -5.16 -10.42
N ALA A 150 17.88 -5.54 -11.69
CA ALA A 150 19.13 -5.97 -12.30
C ALA A 150 20.19 -4.86 -12.22
N ASP A 151 19.83 -3.63 -12.52
CA ASP A 151 20.72 -2.48 -12.45
C ASP A 151 21.14 -2.15 -11.01
N GLU A 152 20.22 -2.23 -10.06
CA GLU A 152 20.50 -1.96 -8.64
C GLU A 152 21.38 -3.03 -8.01
N THR A 153 21.21 -4.29 -8.39
CA THR A 153 21.98 -5.41 -7.85
C THR A 153 23.27 -5.68 -8.61
N LYS A 154 23.53 -4.95 -9.68
CA LYS A 154 24.72 -5.12 -10.50
C LYS A 154 25.98 -4.76 -9.71
N THR A 155 26.90 -5.69 -9.60
CA THR A 155 28.21 -5.46 -9.03
C THR A 155 29.12 -4.76 -10.04
N ASN A 156 29.75 -3.67 -9.63
CA ASN A 156 30.77 -3.02 -10.45
C ASN A 156 32.08 -3.78 -10.39
#